data_945663dcf05627b7ff2d401ac1f97b6a
#
_entry.id   945663dcf05627b7ff2d401ac1f97b6a
#
_cell.length_a   1.000
_cell.length_b   1.000
_cell.length_c   1.000
_cell.angle_alpha   90.00
_cell.angle_beta   90.00
_cell.angle_gamma   90.00
#
_symmetry.space_group_name_H-M   'P 1'
#
loop_
_entity.id
_entity.type
_entity.pdbx_description
1 polymer ?
#
loop_
_entity_poly.entity_id
_entity_poly.type
_entity_poly.pdbx_seq_one_letter_code
_entity_poly.pdbx_strand_id
1 'polypeptide(L)'
;MKGTFDIVKRLVLTVAVAAFMLILPSSCSRIKDIRLVSCFVESVSPIGLHGLNAELAVQIENPAMQFSLSDITGTLFYKGRPIVVYDAEPIEVKGHSSAVYPLPCKAELAEGVRLVDILSLMRNYDMAEFKTDVAAKVRLRSGLAKTLRFKDIPVQDLIN
;
A
#
# COMPACT_ATOMS: atom_id res chain seq x y z
N MET A 1 -3.11 -16.80 18.40
CA MET A 1 -2.14 -15.71 18.12
C MET A 1 -1.49 -15.79 16.74
N LYS A 2 -1.11 -16.95 16.22
CA LYS A 2 -0.56 -17.04 14.85
C LYS A 2 -1.52 -16.56 13.77
N GLY A 3 -2.80 -16.88 13.85
CA GLY A 3 -3.80 -16.47 12.85
C GLY A 3 -4.05 -14.97 12.76
N THR A 4 -3.99 -14.25 13.88
CA THR A 4 -4.19 -12.79 13.92
C THR A 4 -3.01 -12.06 13.24
N PHE A 5 -1.80 -12.56 13.46
CA PHE A 5 -0.59 -12.00 12.86
C PHE A 5 -0.55 -12.21 11.33
N ASP A 6 -1.03 -13.36 10.86
CA ASP A 6 -1.12 -13.65 9.44
C ASP A 6 -2.16 -12.80 8.72
N ILE A 7 -3.27 -12.50 9.39
CA ILE A 7 -4.32 -11.63 8.83
C ILE A 7 -3.82 -10.18 8.74
N VAL A 8 -3.15 -9.67 9.78
CA VAL A 8 -2.55 -8.32 9.76
C VAL A 8 -1.50 -8.23 8.67
N LYS A 9 -0.63 -9.24 8.53
CA LYS A 9 0.35 -9.30 7.42
C LYS A 9 -0.33 -9.27 6.05
N ARG A 10 -1.39 -10.05 5.86
CA ARG A 10 -2.15 -10.06 4.60
C ARG A 10 -2.82 -8.72 4.34
N LEU A 11 -3.40 -8.09 5.36
CA LEU A 11 -4.05 -6.79 5.25
C LEU A 11 -3.03 -5.70 4.87
N VAL A 12 -1.90 -5.64 5.56
CA VAL A 12 -0.81 -4.69 5.25
C VAL A 12 -0.25 -4.93 3.86
N LEU A 13 -0.05 -6.20 3.49
CA LEU A 13 0.40 -6.59 2.17
C LEU A 13 -0.58 -6.14 1.08
N THR A 14 -1.87 -6.36 1.30
CA THR A 14 -2.93 -6.00 0.36
C THR A 14 -2.99 -4.50 0.13
N VAL A 15 -2.94 -3.73 1.21
CA VAL A 15 -2.97 -2.25 1.15
C VAL A 15 -1.74 -1.69 0.43
N ALA A 16 -0.55 -2.24 0.70
CA ALA A 16 0.68 -1.81 0.05
C ALA A 16 0.71 -2.17 -1.45
N VAL A 17 0.25 -3.36 -1.82
CA VAL A 17 0.12 -3.79 -3.23
C VAL A 17 -0.90 -2.92 -3.95
N ALA A 18 -2.01 -2.58 -3.30
CA ALA A 18 -3.02 -1.67 -3.81
C ALA A 18 -2.44 -0.30 -4.15
N ALA A 19 -1.78 0.30 -3.19
CA ALA A 19 -1.14 1.60 -3.35
C ALA A 19 -0.19 1.61 -4.55
N PHE A 20 0.51 0.50 -4.77
CA PHE A 20 1.53 0.39 -5.81
C PHE A 20 0.96 0.14 -7.21
N MET A 21 -0.05 -0.73 -7.36
CA MET A 21 -0.66 -1.07 -8.64
C MET A 21 -1.40 0.10 -9.30
N LEU A 22 -1.87 1.07 -8.51
CA LEU A 22 -2.72 2.16 -8.96
C LEU A 22 -1.96 3.44 -9.35
N ILE A 23 -0.66 3.49 -9.07
CA ILE A 23 0.19 4.66 -9.34
C ILE A 23 0.62 4.74 -10.81
N LEU A 24 0.28 3.76 -11.63
CA LEU A 24 0.72 3.71 -13.02
C LEU A 24 -0.11 4.65 -13.91
N PRO A 25 0.43 5.79 -14.32
CA PRO A 25 -0.28 6.71 -15.21
C PRO A 25 -0.47 6.08 -16.60
N SER A 26 -1.68 6.16 -17.10
CA SER A 26 -2.10 5.58 -18.39
C SER A 26 -1.60 6.32 -19.66
N SER A 27 -0.69 7.28 -19.52
CA SER A 27 -0.39 8.24 -20.60
C SER A 27 0.92 8.06 -21.36
N CYS A 28 1.79 7.11 -20.99
CA CYS A 28 3.01 6.79 -21.78
C CYS A 28 3.07 5.30 -22.07
N SER A 29 3.36 4.93 -23.31
CA SER A 29 3.28 3.54 -23.81
C SER A 29 4.18 2.54 -23.05
N ARG A 30 5.27 2.99 -22.42
CA ARG A 30 6.17 2.13 -21.63
C ARG A 30 5.87 2.10 -20.13
N ILE A 31 5.15 3.09 -19.63
CA ILE A 31 4.75 3.11 -18.21
C ILE A 31 3.69 2.04 -17.94
N LYS A 32 2.90 1.67 -18.94
CA LYS A 32 1.94 0.57 -18.85
C LYS A 32 2.58 -0.80 -18.64
N ASP A 33 3.86 -0.92 -18.93
CA ASP A 33 4.60 -2.17 -18.79
C ASP A 33 5.32 -2.32 -17.44
N ILE A 34 5.22 -1.31 -16.57
CA ILE A 34 5.72 -1.40 -15.20
C ILE A 34 4.85 -2.38 -14.42
N ARG A 35 5.49 -3.36 -13.79
CA ARG A 35 4.80 -4.45 -13.08
C ARG A 35 5.30 -4.58 -11.66
N LEU A 36 4.37 -4.73 -10.76
CA LEU A 36 4.66 -5.28 -9.43
C LEU A 36 4.70 -6.81 -9.57
N VAL A 37 5.89 -7.38 -9.40
CA VAL A 37 6.11 -8.82 -9.57
C VAL A 37 5.76 -9.55 -8.28
N SER A 38 6.18 -9.01 -7.15
CA SER A 38 5.91 -9.58 -5.84
C SER A 38 6.00 -8.53 -4.74
N CYS A 39 5.34 -8.81 -3.64
CA CYS A 39 5.44 -8.02 -2.42
C CYS A 39 5.42 -8.95 -1.22
N PHE A 40 6.42 -8.84 -0.37
CA PHE A 40 6.55 -9.63 0.86
C PHE A 40 6.62 -8.71 2.07
N VAL A 41 5.99 -9.13 3.16
CA VAL A 41 6.16 -8.49 4.46
C VAL A 41 7.37 -9.11 5.13
N GLU A 42 8.44 -8.34 5.29
CA GLU A 42 9.65 -8.78 5.96
C GLU A 42 9.50 -8.73 7.47
N SER A 43 8.97 -7.62 7.97
CA SER A 43 8.76 -7.46 9.40
C SER A 43 7.51 -6.63 9.70
N VAL A 44 6.93 -6.88 10.87
CA VAL A 44 5.82 -6.12 11.43
C VAL A 44 6.10 -5.93 12.91
N SER A 45 6.08 -4.69 13.38
CA SER A 45 6.27 -4.37 14.78
C SER A 45 5.22 -3.38 15.28
N PRO A 46 4.60 -3.61 16.43
CA PRO A 46 3.64 -2.67 17.00
C PRO A 46 4.34 -1.40 17.47
N ILE A 47 3.66 -0.27 17.32
CA ILE A 47 4.04 1.03 17.90
C ILE A 47 2.93 1.42 18.87
N GLY A 48 3.16 1.18 20.17
CA GLY A 48 2.13 1.43 21.17
C GLY A 48 0.86 0.61 20.96
N LEU A 49 -0.28 1.19 21.30
CA LEU A 49 -1.59 0.54 21.20
C LEU A 49 -2.35 0.86 19.91
N HIS A 50 -1.85 1.79 19.11
CA HIS A 50 -2.60 2.35 17.98
C HIS A 50 -1.86 2.29 16.66
N GLY A 51 -0.59 1.90 16.66
CA GLY A 51 0.27 1.95 15.50
C GLY A 51 0.97 0.63 15.19
N LEU A 52 1.41 0.52 13.95
CA LEU A 52 2.12 -0.61 13.38
C LEU A 52 3.18 -0.11 12.41
N ASN A 53 4.43 -0.53 12.59
CA ASN A 53 5.44 -0.45 11.54
C ASN A 53 5.47 -1.74 10.76
N ALA A 54 5.54 -1.63 9.44
CA ALA A 54 5.75 -2.77 8.56
C ALA A 54 6.91 -2.47 7.61
N GLU A 55 7.73 -3.46 7.35
CA GLU A 55 8.77 -3.40 6.33
C GLU A 55 8.39 -4.36 5.22
N LEU A 56 8.26 -3.82 4.03
CA LEU A 56 7.86 -4.57 2.84
C LEU A 56 9.06 -4.69 1.91
N ALA A 57 9.19 -5.82 1.25
CA ALA A 57 10.08 -6.01 0.12
C ALA A 57 9.23 -6.09 -1.15
N VAL A 58 9.38 -5.10 -2.01
CA VAL A 58 8.57 -4.92 -3.22
C VAL A 58 9.42 -5.13 -4.45
N GLN A 59 9.14 -6.17 -5.23
CA GLN A 59 9.82 -6.42 -6.49
C GLN A 59 9.10 -5.73 -7.63
N ILE A 60 9.80 -4.81 -8.28
CA ILE A 60 9.28 -4.01 -9.39
C ILE A 60 10.08 -4.28 -10.64
N GLU A 61 9.39 -4.59 -11.72
CA GLU A 61 9.91 -4.61 -13.07
C GLU A 61 9.55 -3.30 -13.77
N ASN A 62 10.56 -2.50 -14.09
CA ASN A 62 10.40 -1.20 -14.73
C ASN A 62 11.15 -1.16 -16.08
N PRO A 63 10.48 -1.40 -17.21
CA PRO A 63 11.07 -1.26 -18.54
C PRO A 63 11.16 0.21 -18.99
N ALA A 64 10.58 1.14 -18.24
CA ALA A 64 10.58 2.56 -18.54
C ALA A 64 11.76 3.30 -17.87
N MET A 65 11.72 4.62 -17.92
CA MET A 65 12.72 5.46 -17.26
C MET A 65 12.59 5.42 -15.74
N GLN A 66 13.66 5.79 -15.06
CA GLN A 66 13.69 5.98 -13.61
C GLN A 66 12.62 6.98 -13.15
N PHE A 67 11.95 6.66 -12.04
CA PHE A 67 11.02 7.55 -11.36
C PHE A 67 11.12 7.38 -9.86
N SER A 68 10.65 8.35 -9.11
CA SER A 68 10.49 8.25 -7.66
C SER A 68 9.04 8.36 -7.25
N LEU A 69 8.71 7.67 -6.18
CA LEU A 69 7.42 7.76 -5.49
C LEU A 69 7.66 8.36 -4.11
N SER A 70 6.88 9.38 -3.78
CA SER A 70 6.91 10.04 -2.47
C SER A 70 5.51 10.39 -2.01
N ASP A 71 5.39 10.84 -0.76
CA ASP A 71 4.11 11.23 -0.17
C ASP A 71 3.03 10.14 -0.35
N ILE A 72 3.44 8.87 -0.17
CA ILE A 72 2.55 7.72 -0.30
C ILE A 72 1.70 7.67 0.97
N THR A 73 0.41 7.88 0.83
CA THR A 73 -0.54 7.87 1.94
C THR A 73 -1.82 7.16 1.54
N GLY A 74 -2.52 6.61 2.50
CA GLY A 74 -3.81 6.00 2.22
C GLY A 74 -4.68 5.83 3.46
N THR A 75 -5.92 5.47 3.21
CA THR A 75 -6.90 5.16 4.24
C THR A 75 -7.64 3.89 3.87
N LEU A 76 -7.70 2.96 4.80
CA LEU A 76 -8.47 1.73 4.67
C LEU A 76 -9.85 1.94 5.30
N PHE A 77 -10.89 1.59 4.57
CA PHE A 77 -12.28 1.67 4.98
C PHE A 77 -12.88 0.26 5.09
N TYR A 78 -13.75 0.11 6.05
CA TYR A 78 -14.65 -1.05 6.14
C TYR A 78 -16.09 -0.55 6.30
N LYS A 79 -16.96 -1.00 5.41
CA LYS A 79 -18.37 -0.53 5.34
C LYS A 79 -18.49 1.00 5.34
N GLY A 80 -17.58 1.68 4.60
CA GLY A 80 -17.57 3.13 4.48
C GLY A 80 -16.98 3.90 5.68
N ARG A 81 -16.54 3.20 6.74
CA ARG A 81 -15.88 3.83 7.90
C ARG A 81 -14.37 3.70 7.79
N PRO A 82 -13.60 4.78 7.98
CA PRO A 82 -12.16 4.67 8.05
C PRO A 82 -11.74 3.85 9.27
N ILE A 83 -10.87 2.89 9.09
CA ILE A 83 -10.37 2.01 10.16
C ILE A 83 -8.88 2.13 10.39
N VAL A 84 -8.10 2.37 9.32
CA VAL A 84 -6.65 2.51 9.37
C VAL A 84 -6.23 3.62 8.42
N VAL A 85 -5.31 4.46 8.85
CA VAL A 85 -4.56 5.38 8.00
C VAL A 85 -3.12 4.87 7.89
N TYR A 86 -2.50 5.00 6.72
CA TYR A 86 -1.15 4.52 6.50
C TYR A 86 -0.34 5.46 5.62
N ASP A 87 0.95 5.43 5.80
CA ASP A 87 1.95 6.10 4.98
C ASP A 87 3.15 5.19 4.71
N ALA A 88 3.85 5.45 3.64
CA ALA A 88 5.06 4.73 3.28
C ALA A 88 6.18 5.70 2.93
N GLU A 89 7.41 5.27 3.17
CA GLU A 89 8.58 6.07 2.83
C GLU A 89 8.78 6.18 1.32
N PRO A 90 9.44 7.25 0.86
CA PRO A 90 9.75 7.42 -0.55
C PRO A 90 10.64 6.29 -1.07
N ILE A 91 10.40 5.88 -2.32
CA ILE A 91 11.28 4.95 -3.03
C ILE A 91 11.68 5.51 -4.39
N GLU A 92 12.88 5.14 -4.81
CA GLU A 92 13.40 5.46 -6.14
C GLU A 92 13.47 4.18 -6.96
N VAL A 93 12.68 4.13 -8.04
CA VAL A 93 12.59 2.97 -8.92
C VAL A 93 13.51 3.16 -10.11
N LYS A 94 14.53 2.32 -10.22
CA LYS A 94 15.50 2.38 -11.33
C LYS A 94 14.82 2.05 -12.65
N GLY A 95 15.22 2.78 -13.70
CA GLY A 95 14.78 2.52 -15.06
C GLY A 95 15.42 1.27 -15.65
N HIS A 96 14.72 0.64 -16.59
CA HIS A 96 15.19 -0.55 -17.32
C HIS A 96 15.72 -1.65 -16.39
N SER A 97 15.02 -1.91 -15.29
CA SER A 97 15.47 -2.85 -14.25
C SER A 97 14.33 -3.68 -13.69
N SER A 98 14.71 -4.83 -13.15
CA SER A 98 13.87 -5.61 -12.23
C SER A 98 14.62 -5.70 -10.90
N ALA A 99 14.09 -5.13 -9.85
CA ALA A 99 14.76 -5.06 -8.54
C ALA A 99 13.78 -5.13 -7.38
N VAL A 100 14.30 -5.53 -6.23
CA VAL A 100 13.57 -5.52 -4.96
C VAL A 100 13.89 -4.23 -4.22
N TYR A 101 12.86 -3.55 -3.76
CA TYR A 101 12.96 -2.30 -3.01
C TYR A 101 12.40 -2.49 -1.61
N PRO A 102 13.13 -2.06 -0.56
CA PRO A 102 12.56 -1.97 0.77
C PRO A 102 11.56 -0.82 0.81
N LEU A 103 10.39 -1.05 1.38
CA LEU A 103 9.34 -0.06 1.55
C LEU A 103 8.87 -0.06 3.01
N PRO A 104 9.48 0.78 3.85
CA PRO A 104 9.01 1.00 5.21
C PRO A 104 7.64 1.69 5.19
N CYS A 105 6.69 1.15 5.95
CA CYS A 105 5.33 1.65 6.07
C CYS A 105 4.96 1.83 7.55
N LYS A 106 4.14 2.84 7.81
CA LYS A 106 3.49 3.06 9.10
C LYS A 106 1.98 3.00 8.91
N ALA A 107 1.32 2.33 9.81
CA ALA A 107 -0.13 2.28 9.84
C ALA A 107 -0.63 2.60 11.24
N GLU A 108 -1.67 3.41 11.33
CA GLU A 108 -2.29 3.80 12.60
C GLU A 108 -3.79 3.57 12.53
N LEU A 109 -4.40 3.30 13.67
CA LEU A 109 -5.86 3.24 13.75
C LEU A 109 -6.43 4.62 13.44
N ALA A 110 -7.50 4.66 12.65
CA ALA A 110 -8.20 5.91 12.36
C ALA A 110 -8.81 6.49 13.64
N GLU A 111 -9.06 7.79 13.63
CA GLU A 111 -9.63 8.50 14.76
C GLU A 111 -10.94 7.84 15.25
N GLY A 112 -11.02 7.60 16.55
CA GLY A 112 -12.19 6.95 17.17
C GLY A 112 -12.27 5.42 17.00
N VAL A 113 -11.29 4.80 16.33
CA VAL A 113 -11.19 3.34 16.21
C VAL A 113 -10.28 2.79 17.29
N ARG A 114 -10.77 1.77 18.01
CA ARG A 114 -10.02 1.10 19.06
C ARG A 114 -9.50 -0.26 18.56
N LEU A 115 -8.42 -0.73 19.14
CA LEU A 115 -7.86 -2.05 18.81
C LEU A 115 -8.90 -3.17 18.95
N VAL A 116 -9.76 -3.11 19.98
CA VAL A 116 -10.83 -4.09 20.19
C VAL A 116 -11.84 -4.11 19.03
N ASP A 117 -12.08 -2.97 18.39
CA ASP A 117 -12.99 -2.88 17.25
C ASP A 117 -12.39 -3.63 16.05
N ILE A 118 -11.08 -3.49 15.83
CA ILE A 118 -10.34 -4.22 14.79
C ILE A 118 -10.32 -5.74 15.08
N LEU A 119 -10.05 -6.14 16.33
CA LEU A 119 -10.05 -7.54 16.71
C LEU A 119 -11.43 -8.20 16.54
N SER A 120 -12.49 -7.44 16.82
CA SER A 120 -13.87 -7.90 16.60
C SER A 120 -14.18 -8.04 15.11
N LEU A 121 -13.71 -7.09 14.30
CA LEU A 121 -13.84 -7.12 12.85
C LEU A 121 -13.14 -8.34 12.25
N MET A 122 -11.96 -8.70 12.76
CA MET A 122 -11.16 -9.81 12.27
C MET A 122 -11.81 -11.19 12.49
N ARG A 123 -12.80 -11.30 13.34
CA ARG A 123 -13.55 -12.55 13.59
C ARG A 123 -14.61 -12.82 12.52
N ASN A 124 -15.24 -11.76 12.00
CA ASN A 124 -16.34 -11.85 11.06
C ASN A 124 -16.24 -10.69 10.05
N TYR A 125 -15.29 -10.76 9.12
CA TYR A 125 -15.14 -9.74 8.08
C TYR A 125 -15.58 -10.26 6.72
N ASP A 126 -16.09 -9.35 5.91
CA ASP A 126 -16.33 -9.57 4.49
C ASP A 126 -15.30 -8.75 3.70
N MET A 127 -14.48 -9.43 2.91
CA MET A 127 -13.45 -8.78 2.09
C MET A 127 -14.03 -7.81 1.07
N ALA A 128 -15.26 -8.06 0.59
CA ALA A 128 -15.93 -7.17 -0.36
C ALA A 128 -16.25 -5.79 0.23
N GLU A 129 -16.32 -5.68 1.54
CA GLU A 129 -16.63 -4.44 2.25
C GLU A 129 -15.38 -3.56 2.54
N PHE A 130 -14.19 -4.07 2.23
CA PHE A 130 -12.96 -3.29 2.36
C PHE A 130 -12.68 -2.48 1.10
N LYS A 131 -12.44 -1.20 1.31
CA LYS A 131 -12.00 -0.26 0.27
C LYS A 131 -10.82 0.54 0.77
N THR A 132 -10.00 1.04 -0.15
CA THR A 132 -8.89 1.91 0.20
C THR A 132 -8.82 3.12 -0.71
N ASP A 133 -8.46 4.25 -0.13
CA ASP A 133 -8.02 5.43 -0.84
C ASP A 133 -6.49 5.48 -0.80
N VAL A 134 -5.88 5.88 -1.91
CA VAL A 134 -4.42 5.98 -2.01
C VAL A 134 -4.05 7.27 -2.71
N ALA A 135 -3.03 7.95 -2.20
CA ALA A 135 -2.39 9.06 -2.87
C ALA A 135 -0.88 8.86 -2.90
N ALA A 136 -0.24 9.24 -3.98
CA ALA A 136 1.20 9.24 -4.11
C ALA A 136 1.65 10.30 -5.11
N LYS A 137 2.84 10.83 -4.89
CA LYS A 137 3.50 11.76 -5.80
C LYS A 137 4.54 11.03 -6.63
N VAL A 138 4.34 11.03 -7.94
CA VAL A 138 5.29 10.48 -8.90
C VAL A 138 6.15 11.61 -9.42
N ARG A 139 7.46 11.43 -9.40
CA ARG A 139 8.42 12.35 -9.98
C ARG A 139 9.29 11.63 -11.01
N LEU A 140 9.32 12.14 -12.22
CA LEU A 140 10.19 11.65 -13.27
C LEU A 140 11.59 12.28 -13.15
N ARG A 141 12.60 11.64 -13.71
CA ARG A 141 13.97 12.16 -13.74
C ARG A 141 14.08 13.53 -14.44
N SER A 142 13.15 13.85 -15.34
CA SER A 142 13.05 15.18 -15.99
C SER A 142 12.64 16.30 -15.04
N GLY A 143 12.27 15.99 -13.79
CA GLY A 143 11.78 16.94 -12.81
C GLY A 143 10.25 17.10 -12.81
N LEU A 144 9.54 16.56 -13.78
CA LEU A 144 8.08 16.56 -13.79
C LEU A 144 7.55 15.73 -12.63
N ALA A 145 6.65 16.31 -11.87
CA ALA A 145 6.00 15.64 -10.76
C ALA A 145 4.48 15.77 -10.86
N LYS A 146 3.77 14.68 -10.50
CA LYS A 146 2.33 14.63 -10.47
C LYS A 146 1.86 13.86 -9.26
N THR A 147 0.88 14.39 -8.54
CA THR A 147 0.18 13.65 -7.49
C THR A 147 -0.96 12.86 -8.11
N LEU A 148 -0.95 11.57 -7.87
CA LEU A 148 -2.00 10.65 -8.26
C LEU A 148 -2.86 10.36 -7.03
N ARG A 149 -4.17 10.32 -7.21
CA ARG A 149 -5.13 10.01 -6.16
C ARG A 149 -6.15 9.02 -6.69
N PHE A 150 -6.34 7.96 -5.96
CA PHE A 150 -7.31 6.92 -6.26
C PHE A 150 -8.22 6.75 -5.06
N LYS A 151 -9.51 6.63 -5.30
CA LYS A 151 -10.53 6.52 -4.24
C LYS A 151 -11.40 5.30 -4.46
N ASP A 152 -11.96 4.80 -3.35
CA ASP A 152 -12.93 3.71 -3.34
C ASP A 152 -12.47 2.43 -4.05
N ILE A 153 -11.19 2.10 -3.93
CA ILE A 153 -10.64 0.91 -4.56
C ILE A 153 -11.04 -0.30 -3.73
N PRO A 154 -11.75 -1.28 -4.33
CA PRO A 154 -12.03 -2.52 -3.64
C PRO A 154 -10.73 -3.27 -3.32
N VAL A 155 -10.51 -3.58 -2.06
CA VAL A 155 -9.31 -4.33 -1.64
C VAL A 155 -9.31 -5.73 -2.26
N GLN A 156 -10.48 -6.30 -2.51
CA GLN A 156 -10.64 -7.61 -3.15
C GLN A 156 -10.04 -7.65 -4.57
N ASP A 157 -10.10 -6.55 -5.34
CA ASP A 157 -9.56 -6.47 -6.71
C ASP A 157 -8.03 -6.46 -6.74
N LEU A 158 -7.40 -6.30 -5.58
CA LEU A 158 -5.95 -6.16 -5.43
C LEU A 158 -5.28 -7.46 -4.98
N ILE A 159 -6.08 -8.47 -4.61
CA ILE A 159 -5.61 -9.77 -4.09
C ILE A 159 -5.65 -10.86 -5.18
N ASN A 160 -6.32 -10.62 -6.28
CA ASN A 160 -6.51 -11.60 -7.38
C ASN A 160 -5.39 -11.51 -8.42
#